data_743756a3000c091ec526764f01a3d4a6
#
_entry.id   743756a3000c091ec526764f01a3d4a6
#
_cell.length_a   1.000
_cell.length_b   1.000
_cell.length_c   1.000
_cell.angle_alpha   90.00
_cell.angle_beta   90.00
_cell.angle_gamma   90.00
#
_symmetry.space_group_name_H-M   'P 1'
#
loop_
_entity.id
_entity.type
_entity.pdbx_description
1 polymer ?
#
loop_
_entity_poly.entity_id
_entity_poly.type
_entity_poly.pdbx_seq_one_letter_code
_entity_poly.pdbx_strand_id
1 'polypeptide(L)'
;MNRNFLLALSLFMFLTLTPCNAQSNKKLCCGHEPDPAVIELHNQAVNAYTNHSNSPDSVKKAMTLLDCAIEKDPDYQLAYANKAEYLKNQGDIAQALETLNAYLKRNPTEPYTLLGAGIFYEKLGNKKEAMDYYKRAEENFKRLYEKDNDSAHEINRYFAIRLMEGPKKAKALYEAERDRLASDEERRKINDVLVMSIIETPREQFFK
;
A
#
# COMPACT_ATOMS: atom_id res chain seq x y z
N MET A 1 21.91 1.12 -17.78
CA MET A 1 20.97 0.63 -16.77
C MET A 1 19.58 1.14 -17.15
N ASN A 2 18.66 0.23 -17.45
CA ASN A 2 17.42 0.53 -18.21
C ASN A 2 16.44 1.35 -17.35
N ARG A 3 16.12 2.58 -17.77
CA ARG A 3 15.13 3.47 -17.14
C ARG A 3 13.75 2.84 -16.92
N ASN A 4 13.43 1.81 -17.67
CA ASN A 4 12.16 1.06 -17.55
C ASN A 4 12.12 0.06 -16.36
N PHE A 5 13.26 -0.26 -15.75
CA PHE A 5 13.33 -1.14 -14.59
C PHE A 5 12.95 -0.40 -13.30
N LEU A 6 13.24 0.90 -13.22
CA LEU A 6 12.86 1.76 -12.08
C LEU A 6 11.36 2.12 -12.09
N LEU A 7 10.74 2.18 -13.28
CA LEU A 7 9.31 2.49 -13.41
C LEU A 7 8.38 1.34 -12.99
N ALA A 8 8.83 0.10 -13.13
CA ALA A 8 8.09 -1.06 -12.64
C ALA A 8 8.13 -1.19 -11.10
N LEU A 9 9.19 -0.66 -10.45
CA LEU A 9 9.31 -0.66 -8.99
C LEU A 9 8.35 0.33 -8.32
N SER A 10 7.99 1.44 -8.99
CA SER A 10 7.25 2.53 -8.34
C SER A 10 5.78 2.23 -8.09
N LEU A 11 5.15 1.38 -8.88
CA LEU A 11 3.73 1.02 -8.69
C LEU A 11 3.55 -0.23 -7.82
N PHE A 12 4.54 -1.12 -7.81
CA PHE A 12 4.56 -2.33 -6.99
C PHE A 12 4.95 -2.05 -5.52
N MET A 13 5.52 -0.87 -5.24
CA MET A 13 6.04 -0.51 -3.91
C MET A 13 4.95 -0.28 -2.86
N PHE A 14 3.70 -0.07 -3.30
CA PHE A 14 2.58 0.25 -2.39
C PHE A 14 1.94 -0.96 -1.72
N LEU A 15 2.05 -2.15 -2.33
CA LEU A 15 1.42 -3.36 -1.81
C LEU A 15 2.42 -4.49 -1.51
N THR A 16 3.71 -4.33 -1.88
CA THR A 16 4.68 -5.43 -1.77
C THR A 16 5.95 -5.09 -1.01
N LEU A 17 6.04 -3.97 -0.28
CA LEU A 17 7.22 -3.63 0.54
C LEU A 17 7.34 -4.44 1.84
N THR A 18 6.57 -5.51 1.95
CA THR A 18 7.03 -6.64 2.74
C THR A 18 7.10 -7.83 1.79
N PRO A 19 8.29 -8.29 1.37
CA PRO A 19 8.40 -9.68 1.00
C PRO A 19 8.04 -10.44 2.28
N CYS A 20 6.79 -10.86 2.39
CA CYS A 20 6.41 -11.87 3.36
C CYS A 20 7.18 -13.13 2.94
N ASN A 21 8.45 -13.18 3.36
CA ASN A 21 9.20 -14.41 3.35
C ASN A 21 8.39 -15.35 4.24
N ALA A 22 7.86 -16.42 3.70
CA ALA A 22 6.95 -17.38 4.35
C ALA A 22 7.51 -18.03 5.62
N GLN A 23 8.60 -17.51 6.18
CA GLN A 23 9.29 -17.99 7.36
C GLN A 23 9.39 -16.96 8.50
N SER A 24 8.91 -15.73 8.35
CA SER A 24 8.87 -14.81 9.48
C SER A 24 7.41 -14.61 9.91
N ASN A 25 7.04 -15.09 11.09
CA ASN A 25 5.83 -14.74 11.84
C ASN A 25 5.83 -13.24 12.19
N LYS A 26 5.89 -12.37 11.17
CA LYS A 26 5.82 -10.93 11.37
C LYS A 26 4.34 -10.57 11.48
N LYS A 27 3.89 -10.20 12.68
CA LYS A 27 2.59 -9.58 12.90
C LYS A 27 2.36 -8.48 11.85
N LEU A 28 1.21 -8.53 11.16
CA LEU A 28 0.74 -7.44 10.32
C LEU A 28 0.72 -6.13 11.12
N CYS A 29 0.77 -4.99 10.44
CA CYS A 29 0.85 -3.65 11.06
C CYS A 29 -0.20 -3.40 12.16
N CYS A 30 -1.37 -4.08 12.08
CA CYS A 30 -2.43 -4.04 13.09
C CYS A 30 -2.22 -5.00 14.28
N GLY A 31 -1.12 -5.78 14.30
CA GLY A 31 -0.87 -6.79 15.33
C GLY A 31 -1.70 -8.06 15.19
N HIS A 32 -2.48 -8.19 14.11
CA HIS A 32 -3.27 -9.36 13.78
C HIS A 32 -2.38 -10.48 13.24
N GLU A 33 -2.60 -11.71 13.71
CA GLU A 33 -1.90 -12.92 13.26
C GLU A 33 -2.92 -13.82 12.55
N PRO A 34 -2.86 -13.87 11.20
CA PRO A 34 -3.87 -14.59 10.41
C PRO A 34 -3.71 -16.11 10.57
N ASP A 35 -4.82 -16.83 10.45
CA ASP A 35 -4.82 -18.29 10.36
C ASP A 35 -3.98 -18.75 9.16
N PRO A 36 -3.11 -19.77 9.31
CA PRO A 36 -2.34 -20.35 8.21
C PRO A 36 -3.20 -20.77 7.00
N ALA A 37 -4.43 -21.21 7.22
CA ALA A 37 -5.34 -21.56 6.12
C ALA A 37 -5.79 -20.32 5.33
N VAL A 38 -5.86 -19.15 5.96
CA VAL A 38 -6.17 -17.88 5.29
C VAL A 38 -4.98 -17.42 4.44
N ILE A 39 -3.77 -17.55 4.99
CA ILE A 39 -2.52 -17.26 4.25
C ILE A 39 -2.43 -18.16 3.01
N GLU A 40 -2.76 -19.43 3.13
CA GLU A 40 -2.73 -20.37 2.00
C GLU A 40 -3.75 -19.99 0.92
N LEU A 41 -4.99 -19.65 1.27
CA LEU A 41 -5.99 -19.14 0.32
C LEU A 41 -5.51 -17.90 -0.41
N HIS A 42 -4.92 -16.95 0.31
CA HIS A 42 -4.35 -15.74 -0.27
C HIS A 42 -3.21 -16.06 -1.24
N ASN A 43 -2.27 -16.94 -0.87
CA ASN A 43 -1.15 -17.34 -1.72
C ASN A 43 -1.64 -18.04 -3.00
N GLN A 44 -2.64 -18.90 -2.89
CA GLN A 44 -3.27 -19.54 -4.06
C GLN A 44 -3.93 -18.50 -4.97
N ALA A 45 -4.58 -17.48 -4.41
CA ALA A 45 -5.16 -16.39 -5.20
C ALA A 45 -4.09 -15.59 -5.95
N VAL A 46 -3.01 -15.22 -5.27
CA VAL A 46 -1.87 -14.52 -5.88
C VAL A 46 -1.27 -15.36 -7.02
N ASN A 47 -1.03 -16.65 -6.79
CA ASN A 47 -0.49 -17.54 -7.81
C ASN A 47 -1.43 -17.69 -9.02
N ALA A 48 -2.75 -17.81 -8.79
CA ALA A 48 -3.73 -17.89 -9.87
C ALA A 48 -3.74 -16.61 -10.72
N TYR A 49 -3.64 -15.44 -10.08
CA TYR A 49 -3.62 -14.16 -10.78
C TYR A 49 -2.31 -13.91 -11.52
N THR A 50 -1.15 -14.09 -10.86
CA THR A 50 0.16 -13.76 -11.45
C THR A 50 0.54 -14.65 -12.62
N ASN A 51 0.24 -15.94 -12.54
CA ASN A 51 0.61 -16.89 -13.60
C ASN A 51 -0.27 -16.78 -14.86
N HIS A 52 -1.51 -16.30 -14.72
CA HIS A 52 -2.48 -16.26 -15.81
C HIS A 52 -3.44 -15.05 -15.73
N SER A 53 -2.89 -13.86 -15.49
CA SER A 53 -3.68 -12.61 -15.31
C SER A 53 -4.55 -12.25 -16.53
N ASN A 54 -4.22 -12.77 -17.72
CA ASN A 54 -5.00 -12.59 -18.94
C ASN A 54 -6.11 -13.64 -19.12
N SER A 55 -6.22 -14.65 -18.25
CA SER A 55 -7.25 -15.67 -18.28
C SER A 55 -8.43 -15.25 -17.39
N PRO A 56 -9.65 -15.04 -17.95
CA PRO A 56 -10.83 -14.73 -17.15
C PRO A 56 -11.10 -15.73 -16.03
N ASP A 57 -10.87 -17.02 -16.30
CA ASP A 57 -11.09 -18.09 -15.32
C ASP A 57 -10.09 -18.01 -14.16
N SER A 58 -8.82 -17.68 -14.44
CA SER A 58 -7.80 -17.52 -13.42
C SER A 58 -8.06 -16.28 -12.55
N VAL A 59 -8.49 -15.18 -13.16
CA VAL A 59 -8.90 -13.97 -12.44
C VAL A 59 -10.11 -14.28 -11.55
N LYS A 60 -11.15 -14.95 -12.08
CA LYS A 60 -12.32 -15.36 -11.31
C LYS A 60 -11.93 -16.28 -10.14
N LYS A 61 -11.05 -17.26 -10.37
CA LYS A 61 -10.53 -18.13 -9.31
C LYS A 61 -9.81 -17.33 -8.22
N ALA A 62 -8.94 -16.40 -8.61
CA ALA A 62 -8.23 -15.55 -7.65
C ALA A 62 -9.20 -14.72 -6.80
N MET A 63 -10.21 -14.11 -7.42
CA MET A 63 -11.23 -13.34 -6.70
C MET A 63 -12.01 -14.21 -5.71
N THR A 64 -12.43 -15.40 -6.11
CA THR A 64 -13.13 -16.35 -5.22
C THR A 64 -12.28 -16.76 -4.02
N LEU A 65 -10.98 -17.01 -4.23
CA LEU A 65 -10.06 -17.37 -3.16
C LEU A 65 -9.84 -16.22 -2.17
N LEU A 66 -9.78 -14.96 -2.66
CA LEU A 66 -9.70 -13.79 -1.80
C LEU A 66 -11.00 -13.56 -1.01
N ASP A 67 -12.16 -13.83 -1.62
CA ASP A 67 -13.45 -13.77 -0.91
C ASP A 67 -13.50 -14.81 0.21
N CYS A 68 -13.05 -16.04 -0.03
CA CYS A 68 -12.95 -17.07 1.00
C CYS A 68 -11.97 -16.68 2.13
N ALA A 69 -10.85 -16.04 1.79
CA ALA A 69 -9.90 -15.54 2.78
C ALA A 69 -10.51 -14.44 3.67
N ILE A 70 -11.23 -13.50 3.06
CA ILE A 70 -11.95 -12.41 3.75
C ILE A 70 -13.07 -12.95 4.65
N GLU A 71 -13.81 -13.94 4.16
CA GLU A 71 -14.88 -14.57 4.95
C GLU A 71 -14.33 -15.28 6.18
N LYS A 72 -13.22 -16.01 6.04
CA LYS A 72 -12.57 -16.73 7.15
C LYS A 72 -11.90 -15.79 8.14
N ASP A 73 -11.28 -14.71 7.66
CA ASP A 73 -10.56 -13.72 8.47
C ASP A 73 -10.82 -12.31 7.95
N PRO A 74 -11.89 -11.66 8.45
CA PRO A 74 -12.24 -10.31 8.05
C PRO A 74 -11.23 -9.22 8.45
N ASP A 75 -10.22 -9.55 9.22
CA ASP A 75 -9.14 -8.63 9.62
C ASP A 75 -7.82 -8.90 8.88
N TYR A 76 -7.83 -9.83 7.90
CA TYR A 76 -6.68 -10.09 7.04
C TYR A 76 -6.55 -9.07 5.91
N GLN A 77 -5.85 -7.99 6.17
CA GLN A 77 -5.68 -6.82 5.28
C GLN A 77 -5.22 -7.16 3.87
N LEU A 78 -4.28 -8.11 3.70
CA LEU A 78 -3.71 -8.43 2.39
C LEU A 78 -4.73 -9.01 1.40
N ALA A 79 -5.77 -9.70 1.88
CA ALA A 79 -6.82 -10.21 1.01
C ALA A 79 -7.63 -9.06 0.39
N TYR A 80 -7.97 -8.04 1.18
CA TYR A 80 -8.66 -6.85 0.68
C TYR A 80 -7.78 -6.03 -0.27
N ALA A 81 -6.51 -5.87 0.06
CA ALA A 81 -5.56 -5.13 -0.77
C ALA A 81 -5.41 -5.77 -2.15
N ASN A 82 -5.18 -7.09 -2.22
CA ASN A 82 -5.04 -7.79 -3.49
C ASN A 82 -6.36 -7.84 -4.27
N LYS A 83 -7.50 -8.03 -3.60
CA LYS A 83 -8.80 -7.98 -4.26
C LYS A 83 -9.04 -6.61 -4.91
N ALA A 84 -8.75 -5.54 -4.19
CA ALA A 84 -8.87 -4.18 -4.70
C ALA A 84 -7.91 -3.91 -5.87
N GLU A 85 -6.67 -4.41 -5.79
CA GLU A 85 -5.70 -4.29 -6.88
C GLU A 85 -6.16 -5.04 -8.13
N TYR A 86 -6.72 -6.24 -8.00
CA TYR A 86 -7.23 -7.00 -9.14
C TYR A 86 -8.44 -6.34 -9.78
N LEU A 87 -9.36 -5.79 -8.99
CA LEU A 87 -10.49 -4.99 -9.47
C LEU A 87 -10.02 -3.73 -10.21
N LYS A 88 -9.05 -3.01 -9.67
CA LYS A 88 -8.42 -1.86 -10.33
C LYS A 88 -7.84 -2.25 -11.69
N ASN A 89 -7.14 -3.37 -11.79
CA ASN A 89 -6.55 -3.86 -13.03
C ASN A 89 -7.61 -4.28 -14.07
N GLN A 90 -8.82 -4.60 -13.64
CA GLN A 90 -9.98 -4.83 -14.51
C GLN A 90 -10.72 -3.52 -14.88
N GLY A 91 -10.28 -2.37 -14.36
CA GLY A 91 -10.91 -1.07 -14.59
C GLY A 91 -12.04 -0.74 -13.62
N ASP A 92 -12.36 -1.63 -12.67
CA ASP A 92 -13.44 -1.41 -11.71
C ASP A 92 -12.93 -0.74 -10.42
N ILE A 93 -12.56 0.55 -10.56
CA ILE A 93 -12.06 1.37 -9.45
C ILE A 93 -13.13 1.54 -8.35
N ALA A 94 -14.41 1.56 -8.72
CA ALA A 94 -15.49 1.72 -7.76
C ALA A 94 -15.57 0.52 -6.81
N GLN A 95 -15.59 -0.71 -7.33
CA GLN A 95 -15.57 -1.92 -6.50
C GLN A 95 -14.26 -2.09 -5.73
N ALA A 96 -13.11 -1.68 -6.32
CA ALA A 96 -11.84 -1.65 -5.61
C ALA A 96 -11.90 -0.76 -4.37
N LEU A 97 -12.47 0.45 -4.50
CA LEU A 97 -12.69 1.36 -3.38
C LEU A 97 -13.65 0.79 -2.33
N GLU A 98 -14.77 0.20 -2.75
CA GLU A 98 -15.71 -0.47 -1.84
C GLU A 98 -15.04 -1.57 -1.03
N THR A 99 -14.16 -2.36 -1.68
CA THR A 99 -13.38 -3.43 -1.04
C THR A 99 -12.48 -2.85 0.07
N LEU A 100 -11.72 -1.79 -0.20
CA LEU A 100 -10.88 -1.15 0.82
C LEU A 100 -11.72 -0.52 1.95
N ASN A 101 -12.83 0.12 1.61
CA ASN A 101 -13.73 0.72 2.60
C ASN A 101 -14.40 -0.34 3.50
N ALA A 102 -14.66 -1.56 2.99
CA ALA A 102 -15.16 -2.66 3.80
C ALA A 102 -14.15 -3.06 4.91
N TYR A 103 -12.87 -3.11 4.58
CA TYR A 103 -11.82 -3.33 5.57
C TYR A 103 -11.71 -2.16 6.57
N LEU A 104 -11.74 -0.91 6.09
CA LEU A 104 -11.61 0.29 6.92
C LEU A 104 -12.78 0.50 7.90
N LYS A 105 -13.95 -0.08 7.64
CA LYS A 105 -15.06 -0.08 8.63
C LYS A 105 -14.68 -0.84 9.91
N ARG A 106 -13.84 -1.85 9.81
CA ARG A 106 -13.33 -2.63 10.94
C ARG A 106 -12.02 -2.08 11.50
N ASN A 107 -11.15 -1.61 10.61
CA ASN A 107 -9.79 -1.16 10.90
C ASN A 107 -9.57 0.30 10.43
N PRO A 108 -10.25 1.29 11.07
CA PRO A 108 -10.35 2.66 10.55
C PRO A 108 -9.04 3.46 10.56
N THR A 109 -8.01 2.94 11.21
CA THR A 109 -6.70 3.61 11.36
C THR A 109 -5.58 2.89 10.60
N GLU A 110 -5.90 1.87 9.79
CA GLU A 110 -4.89 1.14 9.03
C GLU A 110 -4.37 1.98 7.87
N PRO A 111 -3.09 2.45 7.91
CA PRO A 111 -2.64 3.53 7.05
C PRO A 111 -2.41 3.12 5.58
N TYR A 112 -2.03 1.88 5.31
CA TYR A 112 -1.83 1.40 3.94
C TYR A 112 -3.15 1.35 3.17
N THR A 113 -4.22 0.88 3.82
CA THR A 113 -5.55 0.83 3.23
C THR A 113 -6.14 2.24 3.09
N LEU A 114 -5.91 3.13 4.07
CA LEU A 114 -6.28 4.54 3.96
C LEU A 114 -5.61 5.20 2.75
N LEU A 115 -4.30 4.99 2.56
CA LEU A 115 -3.56 5.54 1.43
C LEU A 115 -4.11 5.01 0.09
N GLY A 116 -4.33 3.70 -0.01
CA GLY A 116 -4.91 3.06 -1.20
C GLY A 116 -6.32 3.57 -1.52
N ALA A 117 -7.19 3.69 -0.53
CA ALA A 117 -8.54 4.24 -0.70
C ALA A 117 -8.49 5.71 -1.14
N GLY A 118 -7.58 6.52 -0.59
CA GLY A 118 -7.35 7.89 -1.03
C GLY A 118 -6.99 7.98 -2.51
N ILE A 119 -6.11 7.10 -3.00
CA ILE A 119 -5.73 7.01 -4.42
C ILE A 119 -6.96 6.66 -5.28
N PHE A 120 -7.80 5.73 -4.85
CA PHE A 120 -9.01 5.37 -5.60
C PHE A 120 -10.06 6.47 -5.59
N TYR A 121 -10.25 7.18 -4.47
CA TYR A 121 -11.09 8.39 -4.45
C TYR A 121 -10.60 9.43 -5.45
N GLU A 122 -9.29 9.67 -5.53
CA GLU A 122 -8.74 10.64 -6.48
C GLU A 122 -8.94 10.19 -7.94
N LYS A 123 -8.73 8.88 -8.24
CA LYS A 123 -9.02 8.31 -9.57
C LYS A 123 -10.48 8.48 -9.99
N LEU A 124 -11.40 8.44 -9.03
CA LEU A 124 -12.83 8.67 -9.27
C LEU A 124 -13.21 10.18 -9.30
N GLY A 125 -12.23 11.08 -9.16
CA GLY A 125 -12.44 12.53 -9.17
C GLY A 125 -12.85 13.13 -7.82
N ASN A 126 -12.98 12.34 -6.77
CA ASN A 126 -13.41 12.73 -5.43
C ASN A 126 -12.20 13.26 -4.62
N LYS A 127 -11.68 14.41 -5.04
CA LYS A 127 -10.45 15.00 -4.47
C LYS A 127 -10.57 15.35 -2.98
N LYS A 128 -11.72 15.79 -2.53
CA LYS A 128 -11.94 16.17 -1.13
C LYS A 128 -11.79 14.96 -0.20
N GLU A 129 -12.45 13.88 -0.57
CA GLU A 129 -12.39 12.60 0.14
C GLU A 129 -10.95 12.04 0.10
N ALA A 130 -10.30 12.09 -1.07
CA ALA A 130 -8.91 11.66 -1.22
C ALA A 130 -7.98 12.38 -0.23
N MET A 131 -8.13 13.70 -0.09
CA MET A 131 -7.31 14.50 0.83
C MET A 131 -7.52 14.12 2.29
N ASP A 132 -8.77 13.82 2.72
CA ASP A 132 -9.05 13.33 4.07
C ASP A 132 -8.37 11.99 4.34
N TYR A 133 -8.48 11.08 3.38
CA TYR A 133 -7.86 9.75 3.49
C TYR A 133 -6.33 9.82 3.52
N TYR A 134 -5.69 10.65 2.70
CA TYR A 134 -4.24 10.87 2.74
C TYR A 134 -3.79 11.45 4.08
N LYS A 135 -4.52 12.42 4.63
CA LYS A 135 -4.22 13.02 5.93
C LYS A 135 -4.26 11.97 7.04
N ARG A 136 -5.32 11.17 7.07
CA ARG A 136 -5.46 10.08 8.04
C ARG A 136 -4.37 9.03 7.88
N ALA A 137 -3.99 8.70 6.64
CA ALA A 137 -2.88 7.80 6.37
C ALA A 137 -1.55 8.37 6.92
N GLU A 138 -1.24 9.63 6.63
CA GLU A 138 -0.04 10.32 7.13
C GLU A 138 0.05 10.27 8.65
N GLU A 139 -1.02 10.67 9.35
CA GLU A 139 -1.08 10.69 10.81
C GLU A 139 -0.85 9.28 11.42
N ASN A 140 -1.41 8.24 10.81
CA ASN A 140 -1.26 6.88 11.31
C ASN A 140 0.10 6.26 10.94
N PHE A 141 0.67 6.55 9.77
CA PHE A 141 2.06 6.18 9.45
C PHE A 141 3.04 6.80 10.41
N LYS A 142 2.86 8.09 10.76
CA LYS A 142 3.68 8.77 11.75
C LYS A 142 3.65 8.06 13.10
N ARG A 143 2.45 7.69 13.60
CA ARG A 143 2.29 6.96 14.87
C ARG A 143 2.95 5.58 14.84
N LEU A 144 2.85 4.86 13.71
CA LEU A 144 3.51 3.56 13.57
C LEU A 144 5.02 3.72 13.57
N TYR A 145 5.55 4.68 12.81
CA TYR A 145 6.98 4.95 12.79
C TYR A 145 7.53 5.32 14.18
N GLU A 146 6.82 6.15 14.93
CA GLU A 146 7.19 6.52 16.30
C GLU A 146 7.20 5.31 17.25
N LYS A 147 6.40 4.28 16.96
CA LYS A 147 6.29 3.05 17.78
C LYS A 147 7.36 2.02 17.47
N ASP A 148 7.65 1.78 16.20
CA ASP A 148 8.48 0.65 15.76
C ASP A 148 9.72 1.04 14.97
N ASN A 149 9.83 2.33 14.60
CA ASN A 149 10.94 2.88 13.83
C ASN A 149 11.15 2.15 12.48
N ASP A 150 10.07 1.64 11.86
CA ASP A 150 10.16 0.97 10.55
C ASP A 150 10.18 2.00 9.41
N SER A 151 11.24 1.95 8.59
CA SER A 151 11.42 2.83 7.44
C SER A 151 10.26 2.78 6.44
N ALA A 152 9.55 1.65 6.34
CA ALA A 152 8.39 1.56 5.46
C ALA A 152 7.27 2.53 5.87
N HIS A 153 7.07 2.75 7.17
CA HIS A 153 6.10 3.71 7.66
C HIS A 153 6.51 5.14 7.35
N GLU A 154 7.79 5.46 7.52
CA GLU A 154 8.35 6.76 7.18
C GLU A 154 8.18 7.05 5.67
N ILE A 155 8.61 6.14 4.82
CA ILE A 155 8.53 6.29 3.37
C ILE A 155 7.09 6.53 2.91
N ASN A 156 6.14 5.71 3.40
CA ASN A 156 4.72 5.86 3.05
C ASN A 156 4.08 7.12 3.64
N ARG A 157 4.55 7.59 4.79
CA ARG A 157 4.17 8.90 5.34
C ARG A 157 4.52 10.03 4.35
N TYR A 158 5.75 10.05 3.83
CA TYR A 158 6.15 11.07 2.84
C TYR A 158 5.44 10.91 1.51
N PHE A 159 5.04 9.71 1.16
CA PHE A 159 4.16 9.53 0.00
C PHE A 159 2.77 10.17 0.21
N ALA A 160 2.15 9.96 1.35
CA ALA A 160 0.88 10.62 1.68
C ALA A 160 1.04 12.17 1.64
N ILE A 161 2.10 12.70 2.25
CA ILE A 161 2.43 14.14 2.20
C ILE A 161 2.63 14.62 0.76
N ARG A 162 3.34 13.84 -0.06
CA ARG A 162 3.57 14.15 -1.48
C ARG A 162 2.25 14.26 -2.27
N LEU A 163 1.30 13.39 -1.99
CA LEU A 163 -0.03 13.41 -2.61
C LEU A 163 -0.86 14.62 -2.16
N MET A 164 -0.79 14.99 -0.88
CA MET A 164 -1.51 16.15 -0.32
C MET A 164 -0.92 17.49 -0.72
N GLU A 165 0.38 17.66 -0.51
CA GLU A 165 1.03 18.96 -0.44
C GLU A 165 1.91 19.24 -1.68
N GLY A 166 2.12 18.24 -2.50
CA GLY A 166 2.96 18.32 -3.68
C GLY A 166 4.46 18.15 -3.39
N PRO A 167 5.29 18.05 -4.47
CA PRO A 167 6.69 17.65 -4.36
C PRO A 167 7.55 18.63 -3.57
N LYS A 168 7.37 19.93 -3.77
CA LYS A 168 8.21 20.95 -3.13
C LYS A 168 8.07 20.94 -1.62
N LYS A 169 6.84 20.84 -1.13
CA LYS A 169 6.56 20.86 0.31
C LYS A 169 6.95 19.55 0.98
N ALA A 170 6.69 18.41 0.32
CA ALA A 170 7.13 17.10 0.80
C ALA A 170 8.67 17.05 0.92
N LYS A 171 9.40 17.57 -0.08
CA LYS A 171 10.87 17.64 -0.06
C LYS A 171 11.38 18.50 1.10
N ALA A 172 10.86 19.72 1.23
CA ALA A 172 11.30 20.63 2.29
C ALA A 172 11.05 20.05 3.70
N LEU A 173 9.93 19.37 3.89
CA LEU A 173 9.62 18.71 5.17
C LEU A 173 10.56 17.54 5.43
N TYR A 174 10.80 16.69 4.42
CA TYR A 174 11.73 15.57 4.54
C TYR A 174 13.15 16.05 4.88
N GLU A 175 13.68 17.04 4.16
CA GLU A 175 15.01 17.61 4.41
C GLU A 175 15.15 18.20 5.83
N ALA A 176 14.07 18.78 6.37
CA ALA A 176 14.05 19.31 7.74
C ALA A 176 14.00 18.22 8.82
N GLU A 177 13.42 17.06 8.52
CA GLU A 177 13.21 15.99 9.50
C GLU A 177 14.23 14.84 9.39
N ARG A 178 14.85 14.65 8.22
CA ARG A 178 15.69 13.48 7.88
C ARG A 178 16.77 13.13 8.90
N ASP A 179 17.42 14.12 9.49
CA ASP A 179 18.52 13.89 10.44
C ASP A 179 18.03 13.37 11.79
N ARG A 180 16.73 13.50 12.07
CA ARG A 180 16.08 12.97 13.27
C ARG A 180 15.43 11.60 13.04
N LEU A 181 15.18 11.24 11.78
CA LEU A 181 14.39 10.07 11.40
C LEU A 181 15.21 8.77 11.33
N ALA A 182 16.51 8.84 11.15
CA ALA A 182 17.36 7.66 11.13
C ALA A 182 18.62 7.87 11.98
N SER A 183 18.77 7.03 12.99
CA SER A 183 19.96 7.00 13.85
C SER A 183 21.17 6.34 13.15
N ASP A 184 20.93 5.58 12.09
CA ASP A 184 21.91 4.84 11.31
C ASP A 184 22.11 5.48 9.94
N GLU A 185 23.37 5.77 9.59
CA GLU A 185 23.73 6.46 8.35
C GLU A 185 23.39 5.64 7.09
N GLU A 186 23.54 4.32 7.13
CA GLU A 186 23.22 3.46 5.99
C GLU A 186 21.72 3.44 5.70
N ARG A 187 20.93 3.29 6.76
CA ARG A 187 19.47 3.36 6.69
C ARG A 187 18.99 4.72 6.16
N ARG A 188 19.62 5.82 6.62
CA ARG A 188 19.31 7.17 6.14
C ARG A 188 19.58 7.31 4.66
N LYS A 189 20.70 6.80 4.15
CA LYS A 189 21.01 6.80 2.70
C LYS A 189 19.97 6.04 1.89
N ILE A 190 19.50 4.90 2.38
CA ILE A 190 18.44 4.12 1.71
C ILE A 190 17.14 4.90 1.71
N ASN A 191 16.74 5.46 2.83
CA ASN A 191 15.52 6.26 2.94
C ASN A 191 15.58 7.52 2.06
N ASP A 192 16.74 8.22 2.01
CA ASP A 192 16.95 9.35 1.11
C ASP A 192 16.65 8.98 -0.35
N VAL A 193 17.17 7.85 -0.82
CA VAL A 193 16.93 7.39 -2.19
C VAL A 193 15.44 7.09 -2.44
N LEU A 194 14.80 6.39 -1.51
CA LEU A 194 13.41 5.95 -1.67
C LEU A 194 12.43 7.13 -1.57
N VAL A 195 12.57 7.98 -0.56
CA VAL A 195 11.71 9.16 -0.37
C VAL A 195 11.89 10.16 -1.50
N MET A 196 13.13 10.43 -1.91
CA MET A 196 13.39 11.34 -3.02
C MET A 196 12.85 10.80 -4.34
N SER A 197 12.94 9.49 -4.59
CA SER A 197 12.31 8.87 -5.76
C SER A 197 10.80 9.10 -5.79
N ILE A 198 10.11 8.96 -4.65
CA ILE A 198 8.66 9.24 -4.54
C ILE A 198 8.38 10.72 -4.79
N ILE A 199 9.16 11.62 -4.17
CA ILE A 199 8.96 13.06 -4.30
C ILE A 199 9.15 13.54 -5.75
N GLU A 200 10.14 13.01 -6.45
CA GLU A 200 10.50 13.41 -7.82
C GLU A 200 9.63 12.73 -8.89
N THR A 201 8.93 11.65 -8.55
CA THR A 201 8.04 10.96 -9.49
C THR A 201 6.87 11.89 -9.90
N PRO A 202 6.61 12.08 -11.22
CA PRO A 202 5.47 12.84 -11.70
C PRO A 202 4.15 12.29 -11.15
N ARG A 203 3.26 13.19 -10.70
CA ARG A 203 2.01 12.81 -10.03
C ARG A 203 1.16 11.83 -10.83
N GLU A 204 1.07 12.04 -12.14
CA GLU A 204 0.29 11.21 -13.06
C GLU A 204 0.75 9.75 -13.13
N GLN A 205 1.99 9.47 -12.71
CA GLN A 205 2.50 8.09 -12.67
C GLN A 205 1.94 7.28 -11.50
N PHE A 206 1.48 7.94 -10.43
CA PHE A 206 0.83 7.26 -9.30
C PHE A 206 -0.59 6.79 -9.62
N PHE A 207 -1.16 7.26 -10.73
CA PHE A 207 -2.55 7.01 -11.10
C PHE A 207 -2.71 6.19 -12.40
N LYS A 208 -1.63 5.61 -12.92
CA LYS A 208 -1.64 4.73 -14.10
C LYS A 208 -2.08 3.29 -13.82
#